data_8dea4c44b5061136778b88cc4a4db2ff
#
_entry.id   8dea4c44b5061136778b88cc4a4db2ff
#
_cell.length_a   1.000
_cell.length_b   1.000
_cell.length_c   1.000
_cell.angle_alpha   90.00
_cell.angle_beta   90.00
_cell.angle_gamma   90.00
#
_symmetry.space_group_name_H-M   'P 1'
#
loop_
_entity.id
_entity.type
_entity.pdbx_description
1 polymer ?
#
loop_
_entity_poly.entity_id
_entity_poly.type
_entity_poly.pdbx_seq_one_letter_code
_entity_poly.pdbx_strand_id
1 'polypeptide(L)'
;MSKTTENSHGTAKKLYTGAVISAIATTGLVGTIGTAQADTVELPLPTTAQIEPALVEKEAPKKTEVKVPTKEVTKGQVDEAKDKLDKSTQAVEEAKAKKDQAQTEKDQAQTEKNNAQSEVDKAQEIKDKATPENIEKQKQEVASAENGKSDAEKQEINAKNDLAKAQEVVADQENVVKKSEDKIASAEKEVKDAQTNVDNAQAILDGTGQAKVIAEKDNAEKAQAQAQTSVSNAENSLTQAKADDKKRADAISSVQNELTEASKVVASTQTALTNATNKASQTQTALDQAQDTFTRAESSYKSINTFQVTDEYVNALKSYVNNPYNILNERAKWKEHREKVESILKSVNQENLNLNKFKGNVNDKAISVDANNLTTEQMTELSLFASDLLNQIRERFGTLKTVVTKGMVQVADEVTDGYVADDWRFGKGHDNKAINNVARKYGLPTYEDDTQQYLENLNSVNSGDEIHTMDDAKKWVYESISNLLFNGWEWMHAQNITGVSSVRGATKEYFALDISKRLGRTSAHFISVFDNQVTGNKLDKTEVPNNNTAENIVKAYNAANSALLNAQTENSKAQREKTSASIANIRAKGEQE
;
A
#
# COMPACT_ATOMS: atom_id res chain seq x y z
N MET A 1 15.45 41.90 68.75
CA MET A 1 16.43 41.20 67.93
C MET A 1 15.60 40.42 66.90
N SER A 2 15.27 41.06 65.80
CA SER A 2 15.94 40.97 64.51
C SER A 2 16.26 39.55 64.05
N LYS A 3 15.52 39.07 63.06
CA LYS A 3 16.02 38.63 61.73
C LYS A 3 14.87 38.25 60.80
N THR A 4 14.70 39.08 59.86
CA THR A 4 14.25 38.92 58.50
C THR A 4 14.53 37.53 57.92
N THR A 5 13.55 36.95 57.20
CA THR A 5 13.81 36.16 56.02
C THR A 5 12.88 36.63 54.90
N GLU A 6 13.54 37.28 53.96
CA GLU A 6 13.01 37.69 52.68
C GLU A 6 12.65 36.51 51.78
N ASN A 7 11.58 36.73 51.07
CA ASN A 7 11.38 36.44 49.64
C ASN A 7 12.24 35.38 48.95
N SER A 8 11.56 34.35 48.47
CA SER A 8 11.86 33.73 47.18
C SER A 8 10.59 33.42 46.39
N HIS A 9 9.89 34.47 45.97
CA HIS A 9 8.93 34.37 44.88
C HIS A 9 9.52 35.07 43.67
N GLY A 10 10.03 34.31 42.72
CA GLY A 10 10.43 34.90 41.44
C GLY A 10 11.64 34.29 40.77
N THR A 11 11.59 33.02 40.37
CA THR A 11 12.46 32.50 39.27
C THR A 11 12.01 31.13 38.77
N ALA A 12 10.78 31.02 38.29
CA ALA A 12 10.34 29.82 37.54
C ALA A 12 9.64 30.20 36.23
N LYS A 13 9.90 31.37 35.66
CA LYS A 13 9.18 31.83 34.45
C LYS A 13 10.06 32.11 33.24
N LYS A 14 11.28 31.55 33.15
CA LYS A 14 12.15 31.75 31.94
C LYS A 14 13.08 30.58 31.71
N LEU A 15 12.57 29.40 31.29
CA LEU A 15 13.47 28.35 30.73
C LEU A 15 12.73 27.27 29.94
N TYR A 16 11.64 27.60 29.20
CA TYR A 16 10.99 26.65 28.29
C TYR A 16 10.50 27.28 26.99
N THR A 17 11.36 28.06 26.33
CA THR A 17 11.10 28.47 24.95
C THR A 17 12.43 28.38 24.20
N GLY A 18 12.75 27.19 23.70
CA GLY A 18 13.92 27.15 22.84
C GLY A 18 14.58 25.82 22.53
N ALA A 19 13.94 24.66 22.71
CA ALA A 19 14.60 23.41 22.32
C ALA A 19 13.63 22.24 22.03
N VAL A 20 12.62 22.40 21.23
CA VAL A 20 11.71 21.26 20.87
C VAL A 20 11.27 21.29 19.41
N ILE A 21 12.11 21.68 18.47
CA ILE A 21 11.74 21.59 17.04
C ILE A 21 12.60 20.62 16.23
N SER A 22 13.42 19.79 16.81
CA SER A 22 14.30 18.91 16.01
C SER A 22 14.28 17.42 16.33
N ALA A 23 13.28 16.90 17.00
CA ALA A 23 13.31 15.49 17.45
C ALA A 23 12.06 14.68 17.12
N ILE A 24 11.41 14.93 15.96
CA ILE A 24 10.16 14.22 15.63
C ILE A 24 10.31 13.39 14.33
N ALA A 25 11.36 12.67 14.16
CA ALA A 25 11.47 11.92 12.90
C ALA A 25 11.86 10.44 13.02
N THR A 26 11.90 9.80 14.18
CA THR A 26 12.32 8.40 14.17
C THR A 26 11.85 7.57 15.35
N THR A 27 10.55 7.41 15.55
CA THR A 27 10.07 6.31 16.40
C THR A 27 8.88 5.62 15.74
N GLY A 28 9.16 4.79 14.77
CA GLY A 28 8.09 4.05 14.08
C GLY A 28 8.58 2.97 13.13
N LEU A 29 9.81 2.52 13.22
CA LEU A 29 10.30 1.41 12.40
C LEU A 29 11.27 0.53 13.20
N VAL A 30 10.73 -0.19 14.18
CA VAL A 30 11.36 -1.42 14.66
C VAL A 30 10.40 -2.55 14.38
N GLY A 31 10.17 -2.81 13.11
CA GLY A 31 9.80 -4.10 12.60
C GLY A 31 11.09 -4.64 11.99
N THR A 32 11.47 -5.84 12.37
CA THR A 32 12.62 -6.59 11.89
C THR A 32 12.69 -6.54 10.36
N ILE A 33 13.43 -5.58 9.82
CA ILE A 33 13.92 -5.68 8.46
C ILE A 33 15.14 -6.58 8.59
N GLY A 34 14.92 -7.86 8.23
CA GLY A 34 16.02 -8.72 7.89
C GLY A 34 16.87 -7.97 6.88
N THR A 35 18.17 -7.94 7.11
CA THR A 35 19.15 -7.41 6.19
C THR A 35 19.07 -8.18 4.88
N ALA A 36 18.14 -7.80 4.01
CA ALA A 36 18.28 -8.07 2.61
C ALA A 36 19.28 -7.02 2.12
N GLN A 37 20.51 -7.48 1.97
CA GLN A 37 21.50 -6.81 1.15
C GLN A 37 20.82 -6.51 -0.19
N ALA A 38 20.61 -5.24 -0.48
CA ALA A 38 20.21 -4.81 -1.79
C ALA A 38 21.42 -5.00 -2.69
N ASP A 39 21.56 -6.23 -3.23
CA ASP A 39 22.28 -6.39 -4.48
C ASP A 39 21.50 -5.54 -5.48
N THR A 40 22.09 -4.45 -5.87
CA THR A 40 21.70 -3.69 -7.04
C THR A 40 21.90 -4.58 -8.25
N VAL A 41 20.94 -5.43 -8.53
CA VAL A 41 20.81 -6.00 -9.86
C VAL A 41 20.31 -4.85 -10.71
N GLU A 42 21.22 -4.18 -11.38
CA GLU A 42 20.93 -3.41 -12.58
C GLU A 42 20.26 -4.39 -13.55
N LEU A 43 18.92 -4.33 -13.60
CA LEU A 43 18.20 -4.87 -14.73
C LEU A 43 18.62 -4.04 -15.95
N PRO A 44 19.12 -4.64 -17.00
CA PRO A 44 19.43 -3.91 -18.21
C PRO A 44 18.10 -3.34 -18.72
N LEU A 45 17.96 -2.04 -18.66
CA LEU A 45 17.01 -1.30 -19.47
C LEU A 45 17.25 -1.74 -20.92
N PRO A 46 16.21 -2.00 -21.70
CA PRO A 46 16.40 -2.23 -23.11
C PRO A 46 17.16 -1.03 -23.67
N THR A 47 18.34 -1.27 -24.14
CA THR A 47 19.17 -0.31 -24.82
C THR A 47 18.33 0.25 -25.95
N THR A 48 17.88 1.48 -25.81
CA THR A 48 17.46 2.29 -26.95
C THR A 48 18.67 2.37 -27.83
N ALA A 49 18.65 1.62 -28.92
CA ALA A 49 19.61 1.81 -29.99
C ALA A 49 19.52 3.28 -30.38
N GLN A 50 20.57 4.00 -30.08
CA GLN A 50 20.78 5.32 -30.63
C GLN A 50 20.87 5.12 -32.14
N ILE A 51 19.81 5.45 -32.85
CA ILE A 51 19.86 5.67 -34.27
C ILE A 51 20.46 7.07 -34.40
N GLU A 52 21.75 7.13 -34.59
CA GLU A 52 22.39 8.34 -35.11
C GLU A 52 21.76 8.64 -36.48
N PRO A 53 21.32 9.87 -36.73
CA PRO A 53 20.87 10.24 -38.05
C PRO A 53 22.12 10.29 -38.97
N ALA A 54 22.26 9.30 -39.84
CA ALA A 54 23.19 9.37 -40.93
C ALA A 54 22.85 10.60 -41.78
N LEU A 55 23.74 11.56 -41.78
CA LEU A 55 23.75 12.66 -42.70
C LEU A 55 23.90 12.09 -44.13
N VAL A 56 22.80 11.99 -44.83
CA VAL A 56 22.82 11.75 -46.27
C VAL A 56 23.05 13.09 -46.91
N GLU A 57 24.28 13.29 -47.38
CA GLU A 57 24.66 14.35 -48.28
C GLU A 57 23.79 14.26 -49.54
N LYS A 58 23.02 15.30 -49.83
CA LYS A 58 22.26 15.45 -51.05
C LYS A 58 23.21 15.82 -52.17
N GLU A 59 23.63 14.87 -52.98
CA GLU A 59 24.08 15.18 -54.33
C GLU A 59 22.88 15.58 -55.20
N ALA A 60 23.01 16.72 -55.84
CA ALA A 60 22.02 17.25 -56.75
C ALA A 60 21.91 16.39 -58.01
N PRO A 61 20.73 15.98 -58.45
CA PRO A 61 20.62 15.23 -59.69
C PRO A 61 20.85 16.10 -60.88
N LYS A 62 21.76 15.67 -61.77
CA LYS A 62 21.96 16.18 -63.10
C LYS A 62 20.65 16.12 -63.90
N LYS A 63 20.28 17.25 -64.49
CA LYS A 63 19.21 17.33 -65.49
C LYS A 63 19.47 16.36 -66.61
N THR A 64 18.68 15.35 -66.75
CA THR A 64 18.51 14.57 -67.95
C THR A 64 17.15 14.93 -68.52
N GLU A 65 17.16 15.53 -69.72
CA GLU A 65 15.93 15.77 -70.47
C GLU A 65 15.29 14.43 -70.82
N VAL A 66 14.14 14.17 -70.24
CA VAL A 66 13.28 13.06 -70.65
C VAL A 66 12.10 13.64 -71.42
N LYS A 67 12.05 13.31 -72.75
CA LYS A 67 10.90 13.57 -73.59
C LYS A 67 9.66 12.96 -72.92
N VAL A 68 8.71 13.81 -72.66
CA VAL A 68 7.38 13.42 -72.12
C VAL A 68 6.58 12.86 -73.29
N PRO A 69 6.10 11.62 -73.20
CA PRO A 69 5.01 11.19 -74.05
C PRO A 69 3.70 11.73 -73.41
N THR A 70 3.00 12.55 -74.11
CA THR A 70 1.64 13.00 -73.78
C THR A 70 0.70 11.81 -73.76
N LYS A 71 0.51 11.25 -72.58
CA LYS A 71 -0.59 10.32 -72.34
C LYS A 71 -1.70 11.12 -71.64
N GLU A 72 -2.83 11.26 -72.32
CA GLU A 72 -4.02 11.90 -71.71
C GLU A 72 -4.37 11.16 -70.43
N VAL A 73 -4.31 11.86 -69.33
CA VAL A 73 -4.70 11.34 -68.01
C VAL A 73 -6.22 11.39 -67.95
N THR A 74 -6.86 10.24 -67.84
CA THR A 74 -8.30 10.19 -67.73
C THR A 74 -8.77 10.66 -66.35
N LYS A 75 -9.96 11.26 -66.26
CA LYS A 75 -10.57 11.74 -65.01
C LYS A 75 -10.53 10.69 -63.91
N GLY A 76 -10.71 9.41 -64.25
CA GLY A 76 -10.66 8.29 -63.30
C GLY A 76 -9.27 8.08 -62.69
N GLN A 77 -8.19 8.35 -63.41
CA GLN A 77 -6.82 8.26 -62.88
C GLN A 77 -6.50 9.42 -61.93
N VAL A 78 -7.08 10.59 -62.17
CA VAL A 78 -6.98 11.74 -61.25
C VAL A 78 -7.75 11.49 -59.98
N ASP A 79 -8.96 10.94 -60.10
CA ASP A 79 -9.81 10.61 -58.92
C ASP A 79 -9.16 9.49 -58.07
N GLU A 80 -8.57 8.46 -58.69
CA GLU A 80 -7.82 7.41 -57.99
C GLU A 80 -6.53 7.92 -57.31
N ALA A 81 -5.83 8.86 -57.94
CA ALA A 81 -4.67 9.50 -57.33
C ALA A 81 -5.05 10.40 -56.17
N LYS A 82 -6.20 11.07 -56.27
CA LYS A 82 -6.75 11.91 -55.19
C LYS A 82 -7.17 11.07 -54.00
N ASP A 83 -7.86 9.95 -54.23
CA ASP A 83 -8.25 8.99 -53.20
C ASP A 83 -7.03 8.39 -52.48
N LYS A 84 -5.96 8.08 -53.22
CA LYS A 84 -4.69 7.63 -52.62
C LYS A 84 -3.99 8.74 -51.82
N LEU A 85 -4.06 9.99 -52.28
CA LEU A 85 -3.53 11.13 -51.52
C LEU A 85 -4.30 11.36 -50.22
N ASP A 86 -5.62 11.34 -50.30
CA ASP A 86 -6.47 11.53 -49.10
C ASP A 86 -6.24 10.42 -48.05
N LYS A 87 -6.13 9.15 -48.47
CA LYS A 87 -5.77 8.02 -47.60
C LYS A 87 -4.36 8.16 -47.02
N SER A 88 -3.40 8.63 -47.79
CA SER A 88 -2.05 8.88 -47.29
C SER A 88 -2.03 10.04 -46.30
N THR A 89 -2.79 11.09 -46.58
CA THR A 89 -2.91 12.24 -45.66
C THR A 89 -3.53 11.83 -44.32
N GLN A 90 -4.58 11.03 -44.39
CA GLN A 90 -5.23 10.48 -43.18
C GLN A 90 -4.25 9.60 -42.39
N ALA A 91 -3.49 8.74 -43.06
CA ALA A 91 -2.48 7.89 -42.41
C ALA A 91 -1.35 8.71 -41.76
N VAL A 92 -0.97 9.84 -42.35
CA VAL A 92 0.03 10.76 -41.77
C VAL A 92 -0.53 11.47 -40.55
N GLU A 93 -1.80 11.88 -40.59
CA GLU A 93 -2.48 12.50 -39.44
C GLU A 93 -2.60 11.51 -38.26
N GLU A 94 -2.99 10.27 -38.55
CA GLU A 94 -3.06 9.21 -37.52
C GLU A 94 -1.68 8.88 -36.94
N ALA A 95 -0.64 8.83 -37.78
CA ALA A 95 0.72 8.60 -37.33
C ALA A 95 1.26 9.76 -36.49
N LYS A 96 0.88 10.99 -36.83
CA LYS A 96 1.23 12.20 -36.07
C LYS A 96 0.54 12.18 -34.69
N ALA A 97 -0.77 11.87 -34.65
CA ALA A 97 -1.51 11.74 -33.40
C ALA A 97 -0.90 10.69 -32.48
N LYS A 98 -0.53 9.52 -33.02
CA LYS A 98 0.17 8.48 -32.25
C LYS A 98 1.52 8.92 -31.74
N LYS A 99 2.28 9.69 -32.53
CA LYS A 99 3.55 10.26 -32.10
C LYS A 99 3.38 11.25 -30.97
N ASP A 100 2.37 12.13 -31.06
CA ASP A 100 2.11 13.13 -30.03
C ASP A 100 1.62 12.48 -28.73
N GLN A 101 0.82 11.41 -28.85
CA GLN A 101 0.41 10.60 -27.71
C GLN A 101 1.63 9.91 -27.06
N ALA A 102 2.48 9.27 -27.83
CA ALA A 102 3.69 8.62 -27.32
C ALA A 102 4.67 9.63 -26.69
N GLN A 103 4.72 10.86 -27.21
CA GLN A 103 5.51 11.92 -26.59
C GLN A 103 4.92 12.34 -25.24
N THR A 104 3.60 12.48 -25.17
CA THR A 104 2.90 12.80 -23.91
C THR A 104 3.13 11.70 -22.85
N GLU A 105 3.01 10.45 -23.25
CA GLU A 105 3.29 9.30 -22.37
C GLU A 105 4.75 9.28 -21.88
N LYS A 106 5.69 9.62 -22.77
CA LYS A 106 7.11 9.75 -22.41
C LYS A 106 7.35 10.88 -21.40
N ASP A 107 6.71 12.02 -21.59
CA ASP A 107 6.87 13.18 -20.70
C ASP A 107 6.22 12.90 -19.32
N GLN A 108 5.09 12.18 -19.31
CA GLN A 108 4.47 11.68 -18.07
C GLN A 108 5.40 10.69 -17.35
N ALA A 109 5.93 9.71 -18.08
CA ALA A 109 6.86 8.74 -17.50
C ALA A 109 8.15 9.40 -16.97
N GLN A 110 8.63 10.45 -17.65
CA GLN A 110 9.77 11.22 -17.15
C GLN A 110 9.45 12.00 -15.88
N THR A 111 8.24 12.55 -15.79
CA THR A 111 7.76 13.24 -14.58
C THR A 111 7.62 12.26 -13.41
N GLU A 112 7.06 11.09 -13.67
CA GLU A 112 6.94 10.02 -12.67
C GLU A 112 8.32 9.54 -12.19
N LYS A 113 9.27 9.40 -13.12
CA LYS A 113 10.66 9.06 -12.77
C LYS A 113 11.30 10.12 -11.87
N ASN A 114 11.10 11.40 -12.18
CA ASN A 114 11.65 12.48 -11.36
C ASN A 114 11.02 12.53 -9.97
N ASN A 115 9.71 12.29 -9.89
CA ASN A 115 9.00 12.20 -8.61
C ASN A 115 9.48 11.00 -7.78
N ALA A 116 9.62 9.83 -8.42
CA ALA A 116 10.16 8.64 -7.77
C ALA A 116 11.60 8.86 -7.27
N GLN A 117 12.44 9.56 -8.05
CA GLN A 117 13.79 9.91 -7.60
C GLN A 117 13.77 10.84 -6.39
N SER A 118 12.89 11.85 -6.39
CA SER A 118 12.72 12.74 -5.24
C SER A 118 12.27 11.99 -3.98
N GLU A 119 11.43 10.97 -4.12
CA GLU A 119 11.01 10.13 -2.99
C GLU A 119 12.15 9.22 -2.49
N VAL A 120 12.97 8.69 -3.41
CA VAL A 120 14.19 7.94 -3.06
C VAL A 120 15.17 8.82 -2.30
N ASP A 121 15.39 10.06 -2.76
CA ASP A 121 16.29 11.00 -2.12
C ASP A 121 15.80 11.35 -0.70
N LYS A 122 14.50 11.57 -0.52
CA LYS A 122 13.89 11.78 0.81
C LYS A 122 13.99 10.54 1.70
N ALA A 123 13.77 9.35 1.15
CA ALA A 123 13.92 8.10 1.88
C ALA A 123 15.38 7.87 2.30
N GLN A 124 16.32 8.22 1.43
CA GLN A 124 17.75 8.18 1.76
C GLN A 124 18.12 9.18 2.84
N GLU A 125 17.59 10.41 2.79
CA GLU A 125 17.78 11.41 3.84
C GLU A 125 17.24 10.93 5.20
N ILE A 126 16.08 10.28 5.20
CA ILE A 126 15.52 9.67 6.43
C ILE A 126 16.42 8.54 6.92
N LYS A 127 16.91 7.68 6.02
CA LYS A 127 17.83 6.60 6.34
C LYS A 127 19.16 7.10 6.90
N ASP A 128 19.70 8.16 6.30
CA ASP A 128 20.97 8.76 6.73
C ASP A 128 20.84 9.46 8.09
N LYS A 129 19.63 9.99 8.40
CA LYS A 129 19.30 10.54 9.73
C LYS A 129 18.97 9.48 10.77
N ALA A 130 18.58 8.28 10.36
CA ALA A 130 18.29 7.14 11.24
C ALA A 130 19.58 6.39 11.65
N THR A 131 20.60 7.13 12.02
CA THR A 131 21.81 6.52 12.55
C THR A 131 21.56 5.91 13.94
N PRO A 132 22.30 4.87 14.34
CA PRO A 132 22.20 4.31 15.69
C PRO A 132 22.36 5.37 16.79
N GLU A 133 23.20 6.39 16.55
CA GLU A 133 23.40 7.53 17.45
C GLU A 133 22.15 8.41 17.56
N ASN A 134 21.50 8.73 16.45
CA ASN A 134 20.28 9.53 16.47
C ASN A 134 19.11 8.77 17.10
N ILE A 135 19.03 7.47 16.87
CA ILE A 135 18.03 6.60 17.52
C ILE A 135 18.29 6.52 19.01
N GLU A 136 19.54 6.39 19.45
CA GLU A 136 19.91 6.34 20.85
C GLU A 136 19.69 7.68 21.56
N LYS A 137 19.96 8.79 20.88
CA LYS A 137 19.66 10.14 21.38
C LYS A 137 18.14 10.32 21.60
N GLN A 138 17.32 9.86 20.65
CA GLN A 138 15.86 9.91 20.80
C GLN A 138 15.36 9.03 21.95
N LYS A 139 15.96 7.86 22.17
CA LYS A 139 15.66 7.02 23.33
C LYS A 139 16.01 7.71 24.64
N GLN A 140 17.14 8.41 24.69
CA GLN A 140 17.54 9.18 25.87
C GLN A 140 16.59 10.36 26.12
N GLU A 141 16.13 11.04 25.07
CA GLU A 141 15.14 12.12 25.19
C GLU A 141 13.78 11.58 25.69
N VAL A 142 13.35 10.41 25.22
CA VAL A 142 12.15 9.73 25.73
C VAL A 142 12.32 9.33 27.21
N ALA A 143 13.43 8.72 27.57
CA ALA A 143 13.72 8.36 28.95
C ALA A 143 13.78 9.59 29.86
N SER A 144 14.33 10.72 29.39
CA SER A 144 14.34 11.99 30.10
C SER A 144 12.92 12.55 30.29
N ALA A 145 12.07 12.44 29.27
CA ALA A 145 10.68 12.87 29.35
C ALA A 145 9.86 11.98 30.29
N GLU A 146 10.13 10.67 30.32
CA GLU A 146 9.50 9.74 31.27
C GLU A 146 9.90 10.03 32.71
N ASN A 147 11.18 10.37 32.95
CA ASN A 147 11.65 10.82 34.27
C ASN A 147 11.01 12.15 34.67
N GLY A 148 10.95 13.11 33.72
CA GLY A 148 10.25 14.38 33.94
C GLY A 148 8.76 14.19 34.30
N LYS A 149 8.08 13.22 33.65
CA LYS A 149 6.71 12.86 33.98
C LYS A 149 6.59 12.33 35.43
N SER A 150 7.52 11.44 35.82
CA SER A 150 7.52 10.90 37.19
C SER A 150 7.74 11.98 38.24
N ASP A 151 8.60 12.95 37.95
CA ASP A 151 8.85 14.05 38.87
C ASP A 151 7.68 15.04 38.93
N ALA A 152 6.99 15.26 37.81
CA ALA A 152 5.78 16.03 37.74
C ALA A 152 4.64 15.37 38.56
N GLU A 153 4.44 14.06 38.45
CA GLU A 153 3.46 13.31 39.27
C GLU A 153 3.73 13.47 40.77
N LYS A 154 5.01 13.52 41.18
CA LYS A 154 5.36 13.78 42.59
C LYS A 154 5.03 15.22 42.98
N GLN A 155 5.29 16.19 42.10
CA GLN A 155 4.91 17.59 42.36
C GLN A 155 3.42 17.77 42.49
N GLU A 156 2.62 17.10 41.66
CA GLU A 156 1.16 17.11 41.77
C GLU A 156 0.69 16.63 43.16
N ILE A 157 1.25 15.52 43.65
CA ILE A 157 0.95 15.00 44.98
C ILE A 157 1.33 16.03 46.06
N ASN A 158 2.48 16.67 45.93
CA ASN A 158 2.93 17.67 46.87
C ASN A 158 2.03 18.91 46.85
N ALA A 159 1.65 19.40 45.65
CA ALA A 159 0.75 20.54 45.55
C ALA A 159 -0.63 20.26 46.13
N LYS A 160 -1.18 19.05 45.95
CA LYS A 160 -2.42 18.63 46.59
C LYS A 160 -2.32 18.60 48.13
N ASN A 161 -1.19 18.12 48.63
CA ASN A 161 -0.92 18.10 50.07
C ASN A 161 -0.76 19.53 50.65
N ASP A 162 -0.13 20.41 49.90
CA ASP A 162 0.04 21.82 50.30
C ASP A 162 -1.28 22.58 50.22
N LEU A 163 -2.14 22.30 49.27
CA LEU A 163 -3.51 22.82 49.20
C LEU A 163 -4.34 22.36 50.42
N ALA A 164 -4.25 21.08 50.76
CA ALA A 164 -4.94 20.55 51.95
C ALA A 164 -4.47 21.22 53.24
N LYS A 165 -3.14 21.41 53.41
CA LYS A 165 -2.56 22.16 54.52
C LYS A 165 -2.99 23.62 54.53
N ALA A 166 -3.05 24.28 53.39
CA ALA A 166 -3.51 25.66 53.28
C ALA A 166 -4.99 25.78 53.70
N GLN A 167 -5.82 24.82 53.31
CA GLN A 167 -7.25 24.77 53.74
C GLN A 167 -7.37 24.56 55.27
N GLU A 168 -6.52 23.71 55.88
CA GLU A 168 -6.48 23.52 57.31
C GLU A 168 -6.08 24.79 58.05
N VAL A 169 -5.05 25.51 57.52
CA VAL A 169 -4.63 26.81 58.06
C VAL A 169 -5.72 27.85 57.96
N VAL A 170 -6.52 27.87 56.88
CA VAL A 170 -7.66 28.77 56.73
C VAL A 170 -8.71 28.47 57.82
N ALA A 171 -9.05 27.21 58.02
CA ALA A 171 -10.01 26.80 59.05
C ALA A 171 -9.54 27.15 60.47
N ASP A 172 -8.24 26.96 60.73
CA ASP A 172 -7.64 27.36 62.01
C ASP A 172 -7.67 28.88 62.20
N GLN A 173 -7.43 29.65 61.13
CA GLN A 173 -7.47 31.10 61.15
C GLN A 173 -8.92 31.63 61.38
N GLU A 174 -9.90 31.00 60.78
CA GLU A 174 -11.34 31.29 61.01
C GLU A 174 -11.67 31.10 62.51
N ASN A 175 -11.15 30.02 63.09
CA ASN A 175 -11.31 29.80 64.53
C ASN A 175 -10.63 30.86 65.38
N VAL A 176 -9.43 31.35 64.94
CA VAL A 176 -8.75 32.44 65.62
C VAL A 176 -9.52 33.76 65.52
N VAL A 177 -10.11 34.04 64.34
CA VAL A 177 -10.96 35.20 64.12
C VAL A 177 -12.17 35.16 65.05
N LYS A 178 -12.87 34.01 65.11
CA LYS A 178 -14.00 33.83 66.00
C LYS A 178 -13.64 34.03 67.47
N LYS A 179 -12.51 33.45 67.91
CA LYS A 179 -12.00 33.66 69.27
C LYS A 179 -11.68 35.12 69.56
N SER A 180 -11.23 35.86 68.53
CA SER A 180 -10.93 37.30 68.69
C SER A 180 -12.22 38.12 68.78
N GLU A 181 -13.26 37.79 68.01
CA GLU A 181 -14.59 38.38 68.09
C GLU A 181 -15.20 38.17 69.49
N ASP A 182 -15.11 36.93 70.03
CA ASP A 182 -15.57 36.63 71.38
C ASP A 182 -14.84 37.44 72.47
N LYS A 183 -13.51 37.66 72.28
CA LYS A 183 -12.73 38.49 73.18
C LYS A 183 -13.11 39.98 73.10
N ILE A 184 -13.40 40.49 71.92
CA ILE A 184 -13.88 41.87 71.72
C ILE A 184 -15.18 42.06 72.45
N ALA A 185 -16.14 41.14 72.22
CA ALA A 185 -17.45 41.21 72.89
C ALA A 185 -17.35 41.15 74.42
N SER A 186 -16.38 40.33 74.89
CA SER A 186 -16.12 40.29 76.35
C SER A 186 -15.50 41.60 76.85
N ALA A 187 -14.51 42.17 76.12
CA ALA A 187 -13.91 43.43 76.51
C ALA A 187 -14.90 44.62 76.41
N GLU A 188 -15.75 44.65 75.43
CA GLU A 188 -16.84 45.67 75.32
C GLU A 188 -17.77 45.62 76.50
N LYS A 189 -18.14 44.42 76.93
CA LYS A 189 -18.93 44.24 78.15
C LYS A 189 -18.18 44.75 79.35
N GLU A 190 -16.91 44.39 79.51
CA GLU A 190 -16.07 44.87 80.61
C GLU A 190 -15.91 46.38 80.65
N VAL A 191 -15.79 47.00 79.51
CA VAL A 191 -15.78 48.51 79.40
C VAL A 191 -17.09 49.12 79.85
N LYS A 192 -18.22 48.53 79.44
CA LYS A 192 -19.51 49.00 79.79
C LYS A 192 -19.76 48.83 81.34
N ASP A 193 -19.36 47.71 81.88
CA ASP A 193 -19.46 47.44 83.34
C ASP A 193 -18.53 48.40 84.10
N ALA A 194 -17.32 48.65 83.60
CA ALA A 194 -16.39 49.60 84.23
C ALA A 194 -16.94 51.05 84.12
N GLN A 195 -17.55 51.45 83.00
CA GLN A 195 -18.20 52.77 82.89
C GLN A 195 -19.35 52.92 83.94
N THR A 196 -20.16 51.88 84.06
CA THR A 196 -21.24 51.88 85.03
C THR A 196 -20.70 52.01 86.47
N ASN A 197 -19.56 51.35 86.78
CA ASN A 197 -18.88 51.52 88.07
C ASN A 197 -18.30 52.91 88.27
N VAL A 198 -17.75 53.53 87.21
CA VAL A 198 -17.28 54.96 87.31
C VAL A 198 -18.43 55.90 87.56
N ASP A 199 -19.55 55.75 86.84
CA ASP A 199 -20.74 56.57 87.04
C ASP A 199 -21.33 56.45 88.44
N ASN A 200 -21.38 55.23 88.96
CA ASN A 200 -21.78 54.97 90.34
C ASN A 200 -20.82 55.59 91.38
N ALA A 201 -19.50 55.44 91.12
CA ALA A 201 -18.48 56.01 91.98
C ALA A 201 -18.51 57.52 92.00
N GLN A 202 -18.77 58.13 90.82
CA GLN A 202 -18.94 59.60 90.68
C GLN A 202 -20.19 60.08 91.48
N ALA A 203 -21.31 59.36 91.40
CA ALA A 203 -22.50 59.65 92.18
C ALA A 203 -22.26 59.59 93.70
N ILE A 204 -21.47 58.63 94.12
CA ILE A 204 -21.06 58.50 95.58
C ILE A 204 -20.14 59.65 95.95
N LEU A 205 -19.16 60.03 95.10
CA LEU A 205 -18.22 61.12 95.33
C LEU A 205 -18.94 62.45 95.46
N ASP A 206 -19.89 62.72 94.57
CA ASP A 206 -20.65 63.97 94.53
C ASP A 206 -21.57 64.05 95.81
N GLY A 207 -21.93 62.89 96.41
CA GLY A 207 -22.72 62.87 97.60
C GLY A 207 -21.98 62.78 98.93
N THR A 208 -20.73 62.29 98.98
CA THR A 208 -20.01 61.94 100.23
C THR A 208 -18.66 62.62 100.48
N GLY A 209 -18.05 63.29 99.53
CA GLY A 209 -16.74 63.98 99.70
C GLY A 209 -15.57 63.10 100.17
N GLN A 210 -15.57 61.78 100.05
CA GLN A 210 -14.56 60.83 100.58
C GLN A 210 -13.42 60.58 99.57
N ALA A 211 -12.17 60.81 100.02
CA ALA A 211 -10.89 60.64 99.25
C ALA A 211 -10.71 59.22 98.67
N LYS A 212 -11.25 58.16 99.36
CA LYS A 212 -11.21 56.78 98.95
C LYS A 212 -12.04 56.52 97.64
N VAL A 213 -13.24 57.14 97.57
CA VAL A 213 -14.11 57.04 96.41
C VAL A 213 -13.48 57.70 95.17
N ILE A 214 -12.70 58.84 95.34
CA ILE A 214 -12.01 59.48 94.28
C ILE A 214 -10.90 58.56 93.72
N ALA A 215 -10.13 57.89 94.63
CA ALA A 215 -9.05 57.00 94.21
C ALA A 215 -9.63 55.74 93.48
N GLU A 216 -10.78 55.23 93.93
CA GLU A 216 -11.49 54.12 93.23
C GLU A 216 -11.99 54.57 91.82
N LYS A 217 -12.55 55.76 91.71
CA LYS A 217 -12.93 56.36 90.40
C LYS A 217 -11.73 56.50 89.45
N ASP A 218 -10.63 57.08 89.92
CA ASP A 218 -9.40 57.28 89.06
C ASP A 218 -8.85 55.92 88.62
N ASN A 219 -8.89 54.90 89.48
CA ASN A 219 -8.47 53.53 89.05
C ASN A 219 -9.45 52.90 88.06
N ALA A 220 -10.76 53.10 88.27
CA ALA A 220 -11.77 52.63 87.30
C ALA A 220 -11.65 53.32 85.97
N GLU A 221 -11.41 54.67 85.93
CA GLU A 221 -11.17 55.42 84.68
C GLU A 221 -9.91 54.96 83.95
N LYS A 222 -8.81 54.67 84.69
CA LYS A 222 -7.60 54.06 84.12
C LYS A 222 -7.87 52.67 83.56
N ALA A 223 -8.59 51.81 84.28
CA ALA A 223 -8.99 50.50 83.82
C ALA A 223 -9.87 50.57 82.56
N GLN A 224 -10.84 51.52 82.55
CA GLN A 224 -11.66 51.82 81.38
C GLN A 224 -10.82 52.25 80.18
N ALA A 225 -9.86 53.13 80.37
CA ALA A 225 -8.97 53.60 79.25
C ALA A 225 -8.10 52.42 78.73
N GLN A 226 -7.61 51.58 79.64
CA GLN A 226 -6.85 50.38 79.24
C GLN A 226 -7.74 49.37 78.47
N ALA A 227 -8.96 49.13 78.97
CA ALA A 227 -9.90 48.27 78.29
C ALA A 227 -10.29 48.83 76.90
N GLN A 228 -10.54 50.14 76.83
CA GLN A 228 -10.82 50.80 75.51
C GLN A 228 -9.64 50.67 74.55
N THR A 229 -8.38 50.80 75.01
CA THR A 229 -7.20 50.57 74.17
C THR A 229 -7.13 49.12 73.73
N SER A 230 -7.46 48.16 74.60
CA SER A 230 -7.48 46.74 74.26
C SER A 230 -8.54 46.41 73.21
N VAL A 231 -9.75 47.01 73.32
CA VAL A 231 -10.83 46.90 72.30
C VAL A 231 -10.33 47.41 70.96
N SER A 232 -9.76 48.63 70.91
CA SER A 232 -9.27 49.21 69.65
C SER A 232 -8.16 48.36 69.01
N ASN A 233 -7.28 47.79 69.83
CA ASN A 233 -6.25 46.90 69.31
C ASN A 233 -6.82 45.57 68.76
N ALA A 234 -7.82 45.03 69.47
CA ALA A 234 -8.52 43.83 68.99
C ALA A 234 -9.34 44.09 67.71
N GLU A 235 -10.03 45.23 67.60
CA GLU A 235 -10.71 45.65 66.37
C GLU A 235 -9.78 45.84 65.16
N ASN A 236 -8.60 46.46 65.43
CA ASN A 236 -7.58 46.60 64.35
C ASN A 236 -7.06 45.21 63.93
N SER A 237 -6.83 44.33 64.89
CA SER A 237 -6.37 42.95 64.61
C SER A 237 -7.43 42.17 63.83
N LEU A 238 -8.71 42.29 64.20
CA LEU A 238 -9.81 41.66 63.51
C LEU A 238 -9.95 42.22 62.06
N THR A 239 -9.82 43.53 61.89
CA THR A 239 -9.87 44.15 60.56
C THR A 239 -8.75 43.63 59.68
N GLN A 240 -7.54 43.54 60.21
CA GLN A 240 -6.40 42.97 59.47
C GLN A 240 -6.63 41.49 59.13
N ALA A 241 -7.09 40.70 60.10
CA ALA A 241 -7.38 39.27 59.86
C ALA A 241 -8.45 39.06 58.77
N LYS A 242 -9.53 39.87 58.81
CA LYS A 242 -10.58 39.81 57.75
C LYS A 242 -10.04 40.23 56.38
N ALA A 243 -9.14 41.21 56.31
CA ALA A 243 -8.47 41.61 55.06
C ALA A 243 -7.57 40.49 54.50
N ASP A 244 -6.84 39.83 55.39
CA ASP A 244 -5.96 38.71 55.01
C ASP A 244 -6.75 37.44 54.58
N ASP A 245 -7.89 37.15 55.28
CA ASP A 245 -8.82 36.09 54.88
C ASP A 245 -9.41 36.37 53.49
N LYS A 246 -9.81 37.61 53.23
CA LYS A 246 -10.30 38.00 51.91
C LYS A 246 -9.25 37.76 50.82
N LYS A 247 -8.00 38.20 51.08
CA LYS A 247 -6.90 37.96 50.13
C LYS A 247 -6.64 36.49 49.87
N ARG A 248 -6.71 35.64 50.93
CA ARG A 248 -6.62 34.18 50.79
C ARG A 248 -7.76 33.60 49.99
N ALA A 249 -8.99 34.00 50.27
CA ALA A 249 -10.17 33.57 49.52
C ALA A 249 -10.10 33.95 48.05
N ASP A 250 -9.69 35.19 47.76
CA ASP A 250 -9.47 35.66 46.37
C ASP A 250 -8.36 34.85 45.66
N ALA A 251 -7.27 34.53 46.36
CA ALA A 251 -6.19 33.70 45.81
C ALA A 251 -6.62 32.26 45.56
N ILE A 252 -7.36 31.65 46.50
CA ILE A 252 -7.93 30.29 46.32
C ILE A 252 -8.86 30.27 45.11
N SER A 253 -9.74 31.26 44.97
CA SER A 253 -10.66 31.35 43.84
C SER A 253 -9.90 31.49 42.51
N SER A 254 -8.81 32.26 42.47
CA SER A 254 -7.95 32.39 41.28
C SER A 254 -7.33 31.05 40.92
N VAL A 255 -6.71 30.37 41.86
CA VAL A 255 -6.09 29.03 41.65
C VAL A 255 -7.13 27.99 41.20
N GLN A 256 -8.33 27.99 41.80
CA GLN A 256 -9.41 27.09 41.40
C GLN A 256 -9.84 27.33 39.93
N ASN A 257 -9.91 28.59 39.51
CA ASN A 257 -10.21 28.92 38.13
C ASN A 257 -9.09 28.47 37.19
N GLU A 258 -7.84 28.73 37.55
CA GLU A 258 -6.68 28.28 36.79
C GLU A 258 -6.64 26.75 36.67
N LEU A 259 -6.89 26.02 37.75
CA LEU A 259 -7.00 24.55 37.74
C LEU A 259 -8.14 24.05 36.86
N THR A 260 -9.28 24.73 36.87
CA THR A 260 -10.42 24.42 35.99
C THR A 260 -10.07 24.58 34.52
N GLU A 261 -9.40 25.66 34.15
CA GLU A 261 -8.97 25.89 32.76
C GLU A 261 -7.86 24.90 32.35
N ALA A 262 -6.88 24.64 33.22
CA ALA A 262 -5.87 23.61 32.97
C ALA A 262 -6.49 22.21 32.75
N SER A 263 -7.49 21.86 33.58
CA SER A 263 -8.23 20.60 33.44
C SER A 263 -8.95 20.49 32.09
N LYS A 264 -9.53 21.57 31.58
CA LYS A 264 -10.13 21.59 30.22
C LYS A 264 -9.10 21.38 29.13
N VAL A 265 -7.94 22.00 29.26
CA VAL A 265 -6.81 21.82 28.31
C VAL A 265 -6.33 20.38 28.33
N VAL A 266 -6.15 19.76 29.51
CA VAL A 266 -5.77 18.33 29.62
C VAL A 266 -6.82 17.43 28.98
N ALA A 267 -8.11 17.64 29.22
CA ALA A 267 -9.18 16.88 28.61
C ALA A 267 -9.19 17.00 27.07
N SER A 268 -8.97 18.21 26.56
CA SER A 268 -8.88 18.48 25.12
C SER A 268 -7.67 17.77 24.50
N THR A 269 -6.50 17.91 25.10
CA THR A 269 -5.25 17.28 24.60
C THR A 269 -5.29 15.75 24.72
N GLN A 270 -5.94 15.20 25.76
CA GLN A 270 -6.17 13.77 25.89
C GLN A 270 -7.09 13.24 24.77
N THR A 271 -8.14 13.98 24.42
CA THR A 271 -9.01 13.64 23.28
C THR A 271 -8.24 13.68 21.96
N ALA A 272 -7.43 14.71 21.75
CA ALA A 272 -6.57 14.81 20.57
C ALA A 272 -5.57 13.65 20.48
N LEU A 273 -4.96 13.24 21.60
CA LEU A 273 -4.06 12.09 21.65
C LEU A 273 -4.79 10.78 21.32
N THR A 274 -5.99 10.59 21.85
CA THR A 274 -6.81 9.42 21.55
C THR A 274 -7.12 9.35 20.06
N ASN A 275 -7.57 10.44 19.46
CA ASN A 275 -7.87 10.53 18.04
C ASN A 275 -6.63 10.28 17.17
N ALA A 276 -5.51 10.87 17.51
CA ALA A 276 -4.25 10.67 16.80
C ALA A 276 -3.73 9.22 16.95
N THR A 277 -3.93 8.60 18.10
CA THR A 277 -3.58 7.19 18.33
C THR A 277 -4.42 6.26 17.47
N ASN A 278 -5.75 6.49 17.43
CA ASN A 278 -6.66 5.71 16.59
C ASN A 278 -6.31 5.86 15.11
N LYS A 279 -6.02 7.08 14.66
CA LYS A 279 -5.57 7.35 13.28
C LYS A 279 -4.27 6.63 12.96
N ALA A 280 -3.27 6.68 13.85
CA ALA A 280 -2.00 5.99 13.67
C ALA A 280 -2.18 4.46 13.59
N SER A 281 -3.09 3.88 14.37
CA SER A 281 -3.43 2.46 14.29
C SER A 281 -4.11 2.11 12.96
N GLN A 282 -5.06 2.93 12.51
CA GLN A 282 -5.74 2.72 11.22
C GLN A 282 -4.76 2.80 10.03
N THR A 283 -3.88 3.80 10.04
CA THR A 283 -2.87 3.95 8.98
C THR A 283 -1.83 2.84 9.02
N GLN A 284 -1.48 2.30 10.20
CA GLN A 284 -0.61 1.12 10.30
C GLN A 284 -1.28 -0.10 9.67
N THR A 285 -2.55 -0.37 9.98
CA THR A 285 -3.30 -1.46 9.36
C THR A 285 -3.37 -1.31 7.83
N ALA A 286 -3.61 -0.08 7.35
CA ALA A 286 -3.61 0.20 5.91
C ALA A 286 -2.23 -0.02 5.26
N LEU A 287 -1.16 0.33 5.96
CA LEU A 287 0.22 0.07 5.51
C LEU A 287 0.50 -1.43 5.42
N ASP A 288 0.11 -2.20 6.43
CA ASP A 288 0.31 -3.65 6.44
C ASP A 288 -0.44 -4.32 5.27
N GLN A 289 -1.69 -3.89 5.02
CA GLN A 289 -2.49 -4.37 3.88
C GLN A 289 -1.88 -3.97 2.52
N ALA A 290 -1.37 -2.75 2.41
CA ALA A 290 -0.69 -2.29 1.20
C ALA A 290 0.61 -3.05 0.97
N GLN A 291 1.37 -3.35 2.02
CA GLN A 291 2.59 -4.17 1.96
C GLN A 291 2.30 -5.59 1.49
N ASP A 292 1.26 -6.24 2.03
CA ASP A 292 0.84 -7.57 1.60
C ASP A 292 0.39 -7.58 0.13
N THR A 293 -0.33 -6.55 -0.28
CA THR A 293 -0.79 -6.40 -1.67
C THR A 293 0.40 -6.20 -2.60
N PHE A 294 1.36 -5.35 -2.22
CA PHE A 294 2.58 -5.13 -2.99
C PHE A 294 3.41 -6.41 -3.10
N THR A 295 3.60 -7.15 -2.01
CA THR A 295 4.38 -8.39 -2.00
C THR A 295 3.78 -9.42 -2.97
N ARG A 296 2.44 -9.56 -2.99
CA ARG A 296 1.77 -10.44 -3.95
C ARG A 296 1.91 -9.95 -5.40
N ALA A 297 1.73 -8.65 -5.62
CA ALA A 297 1.86 -8.07 -6.95
C ALA A 297 3.32 -8.14 -7.45
N GLU A 298 4.29 -7.94 -6.57
CA GLU A 298 5.71 -8.07 -6.89
C GLU A 298 6.08 -9.52 -7.26
N SER A 299 5.54 -10.49 -6.53
CA SER A 299 5.72 -11.90 -6.86
C SER A 299 5.19 -12.19 -8.26
N SER A 300 3.97 -11.73 -8.57
CA SER A 300 3.38 -11.90 -9.90
C SER A 300 4.21 -11.19 -10.99
N TYR A 301 4.72 -10.00 -10.71
CA TYR A 301 5.57 -9.26 -11.63
C TYR A 301 6.90 -9.99 -11.92
N LYS A 302 7.56 -10.48 -10.90
CA LYS A 302 8.83 -11.23 -11.03
C LYS A 302 8.66 -12.56 -11.76
N SER A 303 7.46 -13.13 -11.70
CA SER A 303 7.09 -14.41 -12.32
C SER A 303 6.37 -14.27 -13.66
N ILE A 304 6.37 -13.08 -14.29
CA ILE A 304 5.84 -12.94 -15.65
C ILE A 304 6.56 -13.91 -16.57
N ASN A 305 5.80 -14.85 -17.12
CA ASN A 305 6.29 -15.80 -18.08
C ASN A 305 6.14 -15.26 -19.49
N THR A 306 7.22 -15.32 -20.25
CA THR A 306 7.24 -14.96 -21.66
C THR A 306 7.66 -16.16 -22.47
N PHE A 307 7.20 -16.24 -23.72
CA PHE A 307 7.60 -17.27 -24.64
C PHE A 307 8.24 -16.63 -25.88
N GLN A 308 9.46 -17.00 -26.18
CA GLN A 308 10.26 -16.47 -27.28
C GLN A 308 10.49 -17.55 -28.33
N VAL A 309 10.45 -17.13 -29.59
CA VAL A 309 10.73 -18.01 -30.73
C VAL A 309 11.64 -17.23 -31.68
N THR A 310 12.76 -17.86 -32.09
CA THR A 310 13.71 -17.23 -33.01
C THR A 310 13.09 -17.04 -34.40
N ASP A 311 13.52 -15.99 -35.11
CA ASP A 311 13.07 -15.73 -36.49
C ASP A 311 13.38 -16.90 -37.43
N GLU A 312 14.50 -17.59 -37.20
CA GLU A 312 14.89 -18.75 -37.99
C GLU A 312 13.89 -19.90 -37.80
N TYR A 313 13.46 -20.17 -36.55
CA TYR A 313 12.42 -21.18 -36.27
C TYR A 313 11.08 -20.79 -36.93
N VAL A 314 10.67 -19.51 -36.78
CA VAL A 314 9.42 -19.00 -37.38
C VAL A 314 9.41 -19.19 -38.89
N ASN A 315 10.50 -18.77 -39.55
CA ASN A 315 10.62 -18.88 -41.01
C ASN A 315 10.69 -20.32 -41.48
N ALA A 316 11.41 -21.18 -40.75
CA ALA A 316 11.51 -22.58 -41.06
C ALA A 316 10.15 -23.30 -40.90
N LEU A 317 9.40 -23.09 -39.82
CA LEU A 317 8.10 -23.74 -39.61
C LEU A 317 7.06 -23.24 -40.64
N LYS A 318 7.04 -21.95 -40.95
CA LYS A 318 6.23 -21.43 -42.07
C LYS A 318 6.57 -22.08 -43.39
N SER A 319 7.86 -22.27 -43.71
CA SER A 319 8.32 -22.93 -44.89
C SER A 319 8.00 -24.43 -44.93
N TYR A 320 7.99 -25.08 -43.75
CA TYR A 320 7.61 -26.46 -43.61
C TYR A 320 6.12 -26.70 -43.97
N VAL A 321 5.25 -25.79 -43.52
CA VAL A 321 3.81 -25.86 -43.83
C VAL A 321 3.53 -25.42 -45.28
N ASN A 322 4.13 -24.32 -45.71
CA ASN A 322 3.94 -23.73 -47.04
C ASN A 322 5.02 -24.24 -47.99
N ASN A 323 5.17 -25.57 -48.09
CA ASN A 323 6.11 -26.16 -49.03
C ASN A 323 5.79 -25.71 -50.46
N PRO A 324 6.72 -25.09 -51.17
CA PRO A 324 6.45 -24.51 -52.50
C PRO A 324 6.22 -25.57 -53.60
N TYR A 325 6.55 -26.82 -53.29
CA TYR A 325 6.38 -27.93 -54.23
C TYR A 325 5.11 -28.74 -53.94
N ASN A 326 4.47 -29.18 -55.01
CA ASN A 326 3.26 -30.00 -54.87
C ASN A 326 3.63 -31.47 -54.65
N ILE A 327 3.15 -32.05 -53.53
CA ILE A 327 3.42 -33.44 -53.19
C ILE A 327 2.95 -34.47 -54.20
N LEU A 328 1.89 -34.15 -54.95
CA LEU A 328 1.33 -35.06 -55.99
C LEU A 328 2.16 -35.07 -57.27
N ASN A 329 2.70 -33.91 -57.68
CA ASN A 329 3.37 -33.75 -58.99
C ASN A 329 4.90 -33.59 -58.85
N GLU A 330 5.38 -33.13 -57.71
CA GLU A 330 6.79 -32.81 -57.45
C GLU A 330 7.31 -33.46 -56.20
N ARG A 331 6.90 -34.69 -55.92
CA ARG A 331 7.15 -35.41 -54.63
C ARG A 331 8.63 -35.40 -54.20
N ALA A 332 9.56 -35.57 -55.14
CA ALA A 332 11.00 -35.56 -54.84
C ALA A 332 11.49 -34.21 -54.29
N LYS A 333 11.11 -33.12 -54.98
CA LYS A 333 11.44 -31.75 -54.54
C LYS A 333 10.72 -31.38 -53.27
N TRP A 334 9.47 -31.81 -53.12
CA TRP A 334 8.68 -31.62 -51.90
C TRP A 334 9.38 -32.27 -50.72
N LYS A 335 9.87 -33.50 -50.91
CA LYS A 335 10.58 -34.23 -49.86
C LYS A 335 11.92 -33.60 -49.52
N GLU A 336 12.73 -33.25 -50.50
CA GLU A 336 14.03 -32.57 -50.34
C GLU A 336 13.85 -31.25 -49.58
N HIS A 337 12.87 -30.44 -49.96
CA HIS A 337 12.57 -29.19 -49.28
C HIS A 337 12.20 -29.44 -47.82
N ARG A 338 11.34 -30.42 -47.56
CA ARG A 338 10.92 -30.79 -46.22
C ARG A 338 12.09 -31.23 -45.35
N GLU A 339 12.94 -32.10 -45.83
CA GLU A 339 14.14 -32.60 -45.13
C GLU A 339 15.12 -31.44 -44.82
N LYS A 340 15.31 -30.52 -45.74
CA LYS A 340 16.09 -29.30 -45.52
C LYS A 340 15.52 -28.43 -44.40
N VAL A 341 14.24 -28.16 -44.45
CA VAL A 341 13.57 -27.33 -43.42
C VAL A 341 13.55 -28.03 -42.07
N GLU A 342 13.33 -29.33 -42.02
CA GLU A 342 13.44 -30.13 -40.78
C GLU A 342 14.83 -30.05 -40.16
N SER A 343 15.90 -30.05 -41.00
CA SER A 343 17.25 -29.87 -40.52
C SER A 343 17.46 -28.51 -39.85
N ILE A 344 16.89 -27.45 -40.43
CA ILE A 344 16.92 -26.11 -39.81
C ILE A 344 16.16 -26.12 -38.48
N LEU A 345 14.95 -26.62 -38.48
CA LEU A 345 14.13 -26.69 -37.25
C LEU A 345 14.85 -27.45 -36.12
N LYS A 346 15.54 -28.54 -36.45
CA LYS A 346 16.35 -29.31 -35.50
C LYS A 346 17.55 -28.53 -34.98
N SER A 347 18.24 -27.78 -35.87
CA SER A 347 19.44 -27.04 -35.49
C SER A 347 19.19 -25.91 -34.50
N VAL A 348 18.03 -25.26 -34.60
CA VAL A 348 17.66 -24.14 -33.70
C VAL A 348 16.88 -24.54 -32.46
N ASN A 349 16.59 -25.82 -32.30
CA ASN A 349 15.80 -26.35 -31.18
C ASN A 349 16.41 -26.00 -29.82
N GLN A 350 17.69 -26.29 -29.62
CA GLN A 350 18.36 -26.09 -28.35
C GLN A 350 18.43 -24.61 -27.95
N GLU A 351 18.60 -23.73 -28.93
CA GLU A 351 18.56 -22.28 -28.71
C GLU A 351 17.19 -21.86 -28.19
N ASN A 352 16.11 -22.26 -28.88
CA ASN A 352 14.75 -21.96 -28.48
C ASN A 352 14.40 -22.52 -27.08
N LEU A 353 14.85 -23.74 -26.75
CA LEU A 353 14.70 -24.30 -25.40
C LEU A 353 15.46 -23.49 -24.34
N ASN A 354 16.61 -22.93 -24.66
CA ASN A 354 17.40 -22.12 -23.73
C ASN A 354 16.80 -20.74 -23.50
N LEU A 355 16.14 -20.15 -24.50
CA LEU A 355 15.44 -18.87 -24.38
C LEU A 355 14.23 -18.96 -23.46
N ASN A 356 13.64 -20.13 -23.32
CA ASN A 356 12.37 -20.35 -22.65
C ASN A 356 12.57 -21.08 -21.32
N LYS A 357 12.42 -20.33 -20.23
CA LYS A 357 12.52 -20.86 -18.86
C LYS A 357 11.32 -20.39 -18.04
N PHE A 358 10.66 -21.34 -17.42
CA PHE A 358 9.57 -21.04 -16.50
C PHE A 358 10.06 -20.24 -15.31
N LYS A 359 9.27 -19.24 -14.92
CA LYS A 359 9.47 -18.42 -13.71
C LYS A 359 8.35 -18.74 -12.73
N GLY A 360 8.68 -19.35 -11.61
CA GLY A 360 7.72 -19.74 -10.59
C GLY A 360 7.18 -18.54 -9.80
N ASN A 361 5.97 -18.69 -9.27
CA ASN A 361 5.25 -17.68 -8.50
C ASN A 361 4.95 -18.22 -7.09
N VAL A 362 5.39 -17.51 -6.07
CA VAL A 362 5.16 -17.89 -4.67
C VAL A 362 3.66 -17.90 -4.30
N ASN A 363 2.84 -17.08 -4.94
CA ASN A 363 1.39 -17.10 -4.72
C ASN A 363 0.77 -18.40 -5.26
N ASP A 364 1.19 -18.85 -6.44
CA ASP A 364 0.72 -20.09 -7.05
C ASP A 364 1.20 -21.33 -6.27
N LYS A 365 2.37 -21.26 -5.62
CA LYS A 365 2.87 -22.33 -4.73
C LYS A 365 2.00 -22.52 -3.48
N ALA A 366 1.24 -21.53 -3.09
CA ALA A 366 0.31 -21.61 -1.96
C ALA A 366 -1.03 -22.23 -2.33
N ILE A 367 -1.33 -22.42 -3.63
CA ILE A 367 -2.60 -22.96 -4.13
C ILE A 367 -2.41 -24.45 -4.42
N SER A 368 -3.04 -25.30 -3.62
CA SER A 368 -3.02 -26.75 -3.84
C SER A 368 -3.89 -27.13 -5.03
N VAL A 369 -3.42 -28.07 -5.83
CA VAL A 369 -4.16 -28.67 -6.96
C VAL A 369 -4.07 -30.19 -6.92
N ASP A 370 -5.11 -30.83 -7.41
CA ASP A 370 -5.10 -32.26 -7.78
C ASP A 370 -5.18 -32.36 -9.30
N ALA A 371 -4.13 -32.89 -9.93
CA ALA A 371 -4.04 -32.98 -11.39
C ALA A 371 -5.17 -33.76 -12.06
N ASN A 372 -5.88 -34.62 -11.32
CA ASN A 372 -7.02 -35.37 -11.85
C ASN A 372 -8.39 -34.76 -11.49
N ASN A 373 -8.42 -33.71 -10.68
CA ASN A 373 -9.66 -33.07 -10.22
C ASN A 373 -9.44 -31.56 -10.08
N LEU A 374 -8.98 -30.91 -11.13
CA LEU A 374 -8.87 -29.47 -11.15
C LEU A 374 -10.28 -28.84 -11.04
N THR A 375 -10.44 -27.80 -10.25
CA THR A 375 -11.69 -27.05 -10.25
C THR A 375 -11.84 -26.27 -11.56
N THR A 376 -13.07 -25.90 -11.91
CA THR A 376 -13.35 -25.08 -13.10
C THR A 376 -12.54 -23.77 -13.09
N GLU A 377 -12.34 -23.17 -11.90
CA GLU A 377 -11.53 -21.97 -11.73
C GLU A 377 -10.04 -22.26 -12.02
N GLN A 378 -9.51 -23.38 -11.52
CA GLN A 378 -8.13 -23.79 -11.75
C GLN A 378 -7.89 -24.11 -13.23
N MET A 379 -8.78 -24.86 -13.87
CA MET A 379 -8.72 -25.12 -15.32
C MET A 379 -8.81 -23.83 -16.15
N THR A 380 -9.69 -22.91 -15.74
CA THR A 380 -9.83 -21.61 -16.39
C THR A 380 -8.53 -20.82 -16.29
N GLU A 381 -7.91 -20.77 -15.10
CA GLU A 381 -6.65 -20.08 -14.87
C GLU A 381 -5.51 -20.69 -15.70
N LEU A 382 -5.38 -22.00 -15.73
CA LEU A 382 -4.37 -22.71 -16.55
C LEU A 382 -4.62 -22.47 -18.05
N SER A 383 -5.88 -22.48 -18.49
CA SER A 383 -6.27 -22.21 -19.88
C SER A 383 -5.89 -20.77 -20.29
N LEU A 384 -6.15 -19.79 -19.43
CA LEU A 384 -5.78 -18.38 -19.66
C LEU A 384 -4.27 -18.19 -19.69
N PHE A 385 -3.54 -18.84 -18.78
CA PHE A 385 -2.08 -18.84 -18.77
C PHE A 385 -1.49 -19.45 -20.05
N ALA A 386 -1.99 -20.61 -20.46
CA ALA A 386 -1.55 -21.26 -21.71
C ALA A 386 -1.91 -20.39 -22.93
N SER A 387 -3.14 -19.86 -23.01
CA SER A 387 -3.58 -18.99 -24.09
C SER A 387 -2.73 -17.72 -24.21
N ASP A 388 -2.30 -17.13 -23.09
CA ASP A 388 -1.40 -15.96 -23.13
C ASP A 388 -0.05 -16.34 -23.75
N LEU A 389 0.56 -17.44 -23.35
CA LEU A 389 1.82 -17.92 -23.95
C LEU A 389 1.65 -18.28 -25.43
N LEU A 390 0.57 -18.98 -25.78
CA LEU A 390 0.27 -19.30 -27.19
C LEU A 390 0.10 -18.03 -28.01
N ASN A 391 -0.55 -17.01 -27.47
CA ASN A 391 -0.77 -15.75 -28.17
C ASN A 391 0.51 -14.93 -28.35
N GLN A 392 1.48 -15.00 -27.44
CA GLN A 392 2.83 -14.46 -27.65
C GLN A 392 3.54 -15.17 -28.80
N ILE A 393 3.46 -16.49 -28.88
CA ILE A 393 4.01 -17.29 -29.98
C ILE A 393 3.30 -16.92 -31.29
N ARG A 394 1.98 -16.91 -31.30
CA ARG A 394 1.15 -16.62 -32.49
C ARG A 394 1.35 -15.21 -33.02
N GLU A 395 1.62 -14.25 -32.18
CA GLU A 395 1.99 -12.91 -32.60
C GLU A 395 3.28 -12.92 -33.43
N ARG A 396 4.28 -13.70 -33.03
CA ARG A 396 5.52 -13.89 -33.83
C ARG A 396 5.27 -14.54 -35.18
N PHE A 397 4.29 -15.43 -35.24
CA PHE A 397 3.88 -16.09 -36.49
C PHE A 397 2.89 -15.27 -37.32
N GLY A 398 2.27 -14.22 -36.76
CA GLY A 398 1.22 -13.44 -37.40
C GLY A 398 -0.05 -14.26 -37.66
N THR A 399 -0.40 -15.16 -36.75
CA THR A 399 -1.52 -16.08 -36.85
C THR A 399 -2.66 -15.70 -35.90
N LEU A 400 -3.82 -16.37 -36.03
CA LEU A 400 -5.00 -16.10 -35.19
C LEU A 400 -4.70 -16.35 -33.73
N LYS A 401 -5.19 -15.45 -32.85
CA LYS A 401 -5.07 -15.62 -31.40
C LYS A 401 -6.06 -16.67 -30.88
N THR A 402 -5.66 -17.37 -29.83
CA THR A 402 -6.55 -18.23 -29.05
C THR A 402 -7.39 -17.40 -28.09
N VAL A 403 -8.60 -17.84 -27.82
CA VAL A 403 -9.56 -17.23 -26.89
C VAL A 403 -10.13 -18.32 -25.99
N VAL A 404 -9.98 -18.15 -24.68
CA VAL A 404 -10.59 -19.06 -23.71
C VAL A 404 -12.09 -18.75 -23.59
N THR A 405 -12.92 -19.79 -23.71
CA THR A 405 -14.37 -19.68 -23.50
C THR A 405 -14.85 -20.63 -22.43
N LYS A 406 -15.97 -20.29 -21.78
CA LYS A 406 -16.57 -21.15 -20.75
C LYS A 406 -16.88 -22.56 -21.27
N GLY A 407 -17.39 -22.65 -22.48
CA GLY A 407 -17.70 -23.95 -23.09
C GLY A 407 -16.47 -24.76 -23.41
N MET A 408 -15.35 -24.13 -23.82
CA MET A 408 -14.12 -24.89 -24.07
C MET A 408 -13.47 -25.40 -22.78
N VAL A 409 -13.55 -24.67 -21.67
CA VAL A 409 -13.10 -25.18 -20.36
C VAL A 409 -13.88 -26.45 -20.01
N GLN A 410 -15.19 -26.46 -20.22
CA GLN A 410 -16.03 -27.62 -19.99
C GLN A 410 -15.73 -28.77 -20.96
N VAL A 411 -15.43 -28.47 -22.23
CA VAL A 411 -15.01 -29.47 -23.23
C VAL A 411 -13.68 -30.11 -22.83
N ALA A 412 -12.71 -29.33 -22.36
CA ALA A 412 -11.41 -29.83 -21.92
C ALA A 412 -11.55 -30.77 -20.72
N ASP A 413 -12.33 -30.38 -19.71
CA ASP A 413 -12.68 -31.19 -18.54
C ASP A 413 -13.29 -32.55 -18.95
N GLU A 414 -14.35 -32.53 -19.75
CA GLU A 414 -15.01 -33.75 -20.19
C GLU A 414 -14.12 -34.66 -21.06
N VAL A 415 -13.24 -34.09 -21.88
CA VAL A 415 -12.25 -34.89 -22.64
C VAL A 415 -11.29 -35.59 -21.69
N THR A 416 -10.77 -34.86 -20.72
CA THR A 416 -9.84 -35.40 -19.74
C THR A 416 -10.47 -36.45 -18.85
N ASP A 417 -11.73 -36.21 -18.42
CA ASP A 417 -12.54 -37.19 -17.70
C ASP A 417 -12.73 -38.48 -18.52
N GLY A 418 -12.90 -38.38 -19.85
CA GLY A 418 -12.95 -39.53 -20.75
C GLY A 418 -11.65 -40.34 -20.71
N TYR A 419 -10.50 -39.71 -20.77
CA TYR A 419 -9.19 -40.37 -20.59
C TYR A 419 -9.06 -41.08 -19.23
N VAL A 420 -9.60 -40.43 -18.18
CA VAL A 420 -9.64 -41.01 -16.83
C VAL A 420 -10.55 -42.22 -16.77
N ALA A 421 -11.77 -42.11 -17.34
CA ALA A 421 -12.77 -43.19 -17.34
C ALA A 421 -12.33 -44.43 -18.13
N ASP A 422 -11.65 -44.22 -19.27
CA ASP A 422 -11.15 -45.31 -20.14
C ASP A 422 -9.77 -45.83 -19.68
N ASP A 423 -9.25 -45.34 -18.54
CA ASP A 423 -7.88 -45.62 -18.05
C ASP A 423 -6.85 -45.55 -19.19
N TRP A 424 -6.99 -44.46 -19.98
CA TRP A 424 -6.22 -44.29 -21.20
C TRP A 424 -4.89 -43.65 -20.90
N ARG A 425 -3.81 -44.19 -21.44
CA ARG A 425 -2.48 -43.63 -21.37
C ARG A 425 -1.97 -43.30 -22.78
N PHE A 426 -1.19 -42.25 -22.87
CA PHE A 426 -0.61 -41.76 -24.13
C PHE A 426 0.17 -42.81 -24.95
N GLY A 427 0.68 -43.87 -24.34
CA GLY A 427 1.35 -44.96 -25.09
C GLY A 427 0.46 -45.64 -26.15
N LYS A 428 -0.87 -45.35 -26.12
CA LYS A 428 -1.84 -45.77 -27.14
C LYS A 428 -2.16 -44.64 -28.14
N GLY A 429 -1.51 -43.47 -28.08
CA GLY A 429 -1.89 -42.27 -28.81
C GLY A 429 -3.02 -41.51 -28.12
N HIS A 430 -3.72 -40.64 -28.88
CA HIS A 430 -4.89 -39.93 -28.40
C HIS A 430 -6.06 -40.89 -28.13
N ASP A 431 -6.86 -40.59 -27.13
CA ASP A 431 -8.18 -41.25 -26.96
C ASP A 431 -9.20 -40.61 -27.91
N ASN A 432 -9.10 -40.99 -29.20
CA ASN A 432 -9.94 -40.41 -30.23
C ASN A 432 -11.44 -40.60 -29.94
N LYS A 433 -11.80 -41.70 -29.27
CA LYS A 433 -13.21 -42.01 -28.95
C LYS A 433 -13.71 -41.04 -27.87
N ALA A 434 -12.98 -40.83 -26.79
CA ALA A 434 -13.33 -39.87 -25.75
C ALA A 434 -13.46 -38.47 -26.33
N ILE A 435 -12.46 -38.01 -27.10
CA ILE A 435 -12.43 -36.68 -27.72
C ILE A 435 -13.65 -36.52 -28.68
N ASN A 436 -13.87 -37.44 -29.58
CA ASN A 436 -14.99 -37.33 -30.55
C ASN A 436 -16.37 -37.43 -29.89
N ASN A 437 -16.52 -38.17 -28.79
CA ASN A 437 -17.75 -38.21 -28.02
C ASN A 437 -18.11 -36.84 -27.45
N VAL A 438 -17.12 -36.18 -26.82
CA VAL A 438 -17.30 -34.82 -26.31
C VAL A 438 -17.52 -33.82 -27.45
N ALA A 439 -16.75 -33.94 -28.54
CA ALA A 439 -16.92 -33.08 -29.71
C ALA A 439 -18.35 -33.16 -30.29
N ARG A 440 -18.92 -34.36 -30.45
CA ARG A 440 -20.32 -34.58 -30.89
C ARG A 440 -21.33 -33.93 -29.95
N LYS A 441 -21.10 -34.00 -28.65
CA LYS A 441 -21.97 -33.38 -27.65
C LYS A 441 -22.06 -31.86 -27.84
N TYR A 442 -20.95 -31.21 -28.17
CA TYR A 442 -20.85 -29.74 -28.27
C TYR A 442 -20.95 -29.19 -29.70
N GLY A 443 -21.14 -30.04 -30.72
CA GLY A 443 -21.25 -29.64 -32.12
C GLY A 443 -19.89 -29.20 -32.70
N LEU A 444 -18.81 -29.84 -32.25
CA LEU A 444 -17.45 -29.64 -32.72
C LEU A 444 -17.11 -30.65 -33.83
N PRO A 445 -16.05 -30.40 -34.62
CA PRO A 445 -15.66 -31.34 -35.67
C PRO A 445 -15.22 -32.68 -35.10
N THR A 446 -15.66 -33.78 -35.76
CA THR A 446 -15.40 -35.16 -35.33
C THR A 446 -15.04 -36.04 -36.51
N TYR A 447 -14.40 -37.16 -36.22
CA TYR A 447 -14.35 -38.33 -37.12
C TYR A 447 -15.42 -39.32 -36.71
N GLU A 448 -16.22 -39.79 -37.68
CA GLU A 448 -17.35 -40.69 -37.41
C GLU A 448 -16.87 -42.07 -36.92
N ASP A 449 -15.74 -42.54 -37.41
CA ASP A 449 -15.15 -43.86 -37.12
C ASP A 449 -14.18 -43.82 -35.91
N ASP A 450 -14.06 -42.68 -35.25
CA ASP A 450 -13.17 -42.45 -34.11
C ASP A 450 -11.69 -42.83 -34.35
N THR A 451 -11.24 -42.92 -35.61
CA THR A 451 -9.84 -43.26 -35.95
C THR A 451 -8.88 -42.12 -35.75
N GLN A 452 -9.38 -40.88 -35.79
CA GLN A 452 -8.63 -39.64 -35.62
C GLN A 452 -9.46 -38.63 -34.80
N GLN A 453 -8.85 -37.50 -34.51
CA GLN A 453 -9.51 -36.38 -33.80
C GLN A 453 -9.04 -35.03 -34.36
N TYR A 454 -9.77 -33.94 -34.08
CA TYR A 454 -9.48 -32.59 -34.57
C TYR A 454 -9.06 -31.62 -33.50
N LEU A 455 -9.29 -31.91 -32.19
CA LEU A 455 -9.33 -30.89 -31.16
C LEU A 455 -8.05 -30.84 -30.33
N GLU A 456 -7.36 -31.94 -30.13
CA GLU A 456 -6.35 -32.07 -29.08
C GLU A 456 -4.92 -32.06 -29.62
N ASN A 457 -4.10 -31.22 -28.96
CA ASN A 457 -2.65 -31.40 -28.92
C ASN A 457 -2.29 -31.88 -27.51
N LEU A 458 -1.57 -32.99 -27.43
CA LEU A 458 -1.28 -33.66 -26.17
C LEU A 458 0.23 -33.74 -25.93
N ASN A 459 0.66 -33.24 -24.77
CA ASN A 459 2.00 -33.54 -24.27
C ASN A 459 1.91 -34.48 -23.06
N SER A 460 2.61 -35.59 -23.11
CA SER A 460 2.59 -36.58 -22.04
C SER A 460 4.01 -37.14 -21.83
N VAL A 461 4.52 -36.97 -20.64
CA VAL A 461 5.82 -37.52 -20.25
C VAL A 461 5.72 -38.34 -18.96
N ASN A 462 6.69 -39.20 -18.74
CA ASN A 462 6.91 -39.79 -17.42
C ASN A 462 7.43 -38.67 -16.52
N SER A 463 6.58 -38.06 -15.73
CA SER A 463 7.01 -37.03 -14.80
C SER A 463 7.40 -37.69 -13.49
N GLY A 464 8.67 -37.53 -13.07
CA GLY A 464 9.08 -37.74 -11.70
C GLY A 464 8.54 -36.61 -10.79
N ASP A 465 8.14 -35.48 -11.37
CA ASP A 465 7.63 -34.34 -10.64
C ASP A 465 6.11 -34.49 -10.45
N GLU A 466 5.67 -34.49 -9.22
CA GLU A 466 4.25 -34.49 -8.89
C GLU A 466 3.72 -33.05 -8.95
N ILE A 467 2.51 -32.90 -9.48
CA ILE A 467 1.81 -31.61 -9.51
C ILE A 467 0.98 -31.52 -8.24
N HIS A 468 1.38 -30.65 -7.32
CA HIS A 468 0.72 -30.41 -6.04
C HIS A 468 0.22 -28.99 -5.89
N THR A 469 0.78 -28.07 -6.66
CA THR A 469 0.46 -26.63 -6.59
C THR A 469 0.15 -26.08 -7.97
N MET A 470 -0.51 -24.92 -7.99
CA MET A 470 -0.76 -24.18 -9.23
C MET A 470 0.55 -23.80 -9.93
N ASP A 471 1.62 -23.52 -9.19
CA ASP A 471 2.94 -23.25 -9.75
C ASP A 471 3.51 -24.47 -10.49
N ASP A 472 3.35 -25.67 -9.92
CA ASP A 472 3.75 -26.93 -10.58
C ASP A 472 2.93 -27.17 -11.85
N ALA A 473 1.61 -26.92 -11.79
CA ALA A 473 0.73 -27.06 -12.94
C ALA A 473 1.09 -26.06 -14.07
N LYS A 474 1.33 -24.80 -13.74
CA LYS A 474 1.78 -23.78 -14.72
C LYS A 474 3.15 -24.11 -15.30
N LYS A 475 4.09 -24.58 -14.47
CA LYS A 475 5.39 -25.07 -14.93
C LYS A 475 5.21 -26.18 -15.94
N TRP A 476 4.39 -27.17 -15.62
CA TRP A 476 4.10 -28.29 -16.50
C TRP A 476 3.49 -27.84 -17.85
N VAL A 477 2.54 -26.92 -17.80
CA VAL A 477 1.94 -26.33 -19.02
C VAL A 477 2.97 -25.61 -19.87
N TYR A 478 3.84 -24.78 -19.25
CA TYR A 478 4.91 -24.07 -19.93
C TYR A 478 5.89 -25.03 -20.63
N GLU A 479 6.34 -26.05 -19.91
CA GLU A 479 7.23 -27.09 -20.43
C GLU A 479 6.56 -27.94 -21.52
N SER A 480 5.24 -28.17 -21.39
CA SER A 480 4.46 -28.85 -22.42
C SER A 480 4.39 -28.07 -23.72
N ILE A 481 4.20 -26.75 -23.66
CA ILE A 481 4.26 -25.87 -24.85
C ILE A 481 5.67 -25.95 -25.48
N SER A 482 6.70 -25.90 -24.66
CA SER A 482 8.09 -26.03 -25.15
C SER A 482 8.33 -27.37 -25.84
N ASN A 483 7.82 -28.46 -25.28
CA ASN A 483 7.94 -29.80 -25.86
C ASN A 483 7.16 -29.94 -27.17
N LEU A 484 5.94 -29.43 -27.23
CA LEU A 484 5.12 -29.46 -28.44
C LEU A 484 5.73 -28.65 -29.59
N LEU A 485 6.50 -27.60 -29.27
CA LEU A 485 7.20 -26.80 -30.28
C LEU A 485 8.57 -27.35 -30.65
N PHE A 486 9.35 -27.78 -29.68
CA PHE A 486 10.80 -27.99 -29.81
C PHE A 486 11.23 -29.44 -29.51
N ASN A 487 10.36 -30.46 -29.78
CA ASN A 487 10.75 -31.87 -29.58
C ASN A 487 11.79 -32.38 -30.58
N GLY A 488 11.90 -31.77 -31.75
CA GLY A 488 12.94 -32.05 -32.75
C GLY A 488 12.72 -33.32 -33.61
N TRP A 489 11.55 -33.98 -33.47
CA TRP A 489 11.24 -35.19 -34.23
C TRP A 489 9.93 -35.14 -35.02
N GLU A 490 9.00 -34.26 -34.63
CA GLU A 490 7.75 -33.98 -35.34
C GLU A 490 7.36 -32.51 -35.20
N TRP A 491 6.55 -32.00 -36.12
CA TRP A 491 6.13 -30.59 -36.16
C TRP A 491 4.62 -30.42 -36.34
N MET A 492 3.83 -31.48 -36.20
CA MET A 492 2.38 -31.38 -36.31
C MET A 492 1.79 -30.56 -35.15
N HIS A 493 2.24 -30.86 -33.93
CA HIS A 493 1.85 -30.08 -32.74
C HIS A 493 2.34 -28.64 -32.84
N ALA A 494 3.57 -28.44 -33.30
CA ALA A 494 4.13 -27.09 -33.51
C ALA A 494 3.27 -26.26 -34.51
N GLN A 495 2.78 -26.88 -35.58
CA GLN A 495 1.90 -26.22 -36.55
C GLN A 495 0.58 -25.76 -35.90
N ASN A 496 -0.01 -26.60 -35.06
CA ASN A 496 -1.27 -26.30 -34.37
C ASN A 496 -1.06 -25.23 -33.29
N ILE A 497 -0.04 -25.40 -32.46
CA ILE A 497 0.29 -24.47 -31.36
C ILE A 497 0.57 -23.05 -31.91
N THR A 498 1.31 -22.96 -33.00
CA THR A 498 1.62 -21.67 -33.66
C THR A 498 0.50 -21.14 -34.54
N GLY A 499 -0.53 -21.91 -34.79
CA GLY A 499 -1.65 -21.53 -35.64
C GLY A 499 -1.33 -21.39 -37.14
N VAL A 500 -0.15 -21.86 -37.62
CA VAL A 500 0.21 -21.78 -39.04
C VAL A 500 -0.65 -22.70 -39.92
N SER A 501 -1.32 -23.68 -39.34
CA SER A 501 -2.29 -24.57 -39.98
C SER A 501 -3.75 -24.09 -39.78
N SER A 502 -3.99 -22.78 -39.78
CA SER A 502 -5.32 -22.22 -39.56
C SER A 502 -6.32 -22.58 -40.66
N VAL A 503 -7.59 -22.71 -40.26
CA VAL A 503 -8.70 -22.96 -41.18
C VAL A 503 -9.09 -21.67 -41.90
N ARG A 504 -9.27 -21.76 -43.22
CA ARG A 504 -9.66 -20.60 -44.04
C ARG A 504 -10.98 -20.00 -43.55
N GLY A 505 -11.01 -18.71 -43.33
CA GLY A 505 -12.20 -17.96 -42.92
C GLY A 505 -12.46 -17.96 -41.42
N ALA A 506 -11.65 -18.63 -40.63
CA ALA A 506 -11.71 -18.50 -39.18
C ALA A 506 -11.25 -17.08 -38.74
N THR A 507 -11.87 -16.56 -37.71
CA THR A 507 -11.55 -15.25 -37.12
C THR A 507 -10.90 -15.35 -35.74
N LYS A 508 -11.11 -16.46 -35.04
CA LYS A 508 -10.51 -16.79 -33.75
C LYS A 508 -10.46 -18.30 -33.55
N GLU A 509 -9.71 -18.74 -32.60
CA GLU A 509 -9.65 -20.14 -32.18
C GLU A 509 -10.02 -20.23 -30.70
N TYR A 510 -11.11 -20.92 -30.38
CA TYR A 510 -11.53 -21.20 -29.03
C TYR A 510 -10.61 -22.26 -28.43
N PHE A 511 -10.21 -22.05 -27.19
CA PHE A 511 -9.18 -22.83 -26.54
C PHE A 511 -9.50 -23.09 -25.07
N ALA A 512 -9.09 -24.24 -24.57
CA ALA A 512 -8.92 -24.51 -23.16
C ALA A 512 -7.87 -25.61 -22.95
N LEU A 513 -7.49 -25.82 -21.71
CA LEU A 513 -6.51 -26.82 -21.30
C LEU A 513 -6.97 -27.48 -20.01
N ASP A 514 -6.73 -28.77 -19.93
CA ASP A 514 -6.79 -29.54 -18.69
C ASP A 514 -5.60 -30.50 -18.54
N ILE A 515 -5.44 -31.08 -17.36
CA ILE A 515 -4.33 -31.97 -17.02
C ILE A 515 -4.90 -33.28 -16.48
N SER A 516 -4.29 -34.39 -16.87
CA SER A 516 -4.57 -35.70 -16.26
C SER A 516 -3.30 -36.42 -15.84
N LYS A 517 -3.41 -37.28 -14.82
CA LYS A 517 -2.31 -38.13 -14.36
C LYS A 517 -2.76 -39.58 -14.40
N ARG A 518 -2.10 -40.38 -15.22
CA ARG A 518 -2.43 -41.80 -15.39
C ARG A 518 -1.16 -42.64 -15.45
N LEU A 519 -1.13 -43.73 -14.66
CA LEU A 519 -0.07 -44.74 -14.66
C LEU A 519 1.34 -44.13 -14.61
N GLY A 520 1.57 -43.12 -13.76
CA GLY A 520 2.86 -42.44 -13.59
C GLY A 520 3.20 -41.46 -14.71
N ARG A 521 2.26 -41.15 -15.60
CA ARG A 521 2.40 -40.13 -16.62
C ARG A 521 1.46 -38.96 -16.33
N THR A 522 1.96 -37.75 -16.48
CA THR A 522 1.16 -36.53 -16.50
C THR A 522 0.99 -36.09 -17.94
N SER A 523 -0.23 -35.72 -18.30
CA SER A 523 -0.60 -35.27 -19.64
C SER A 523 -1.21 -33.88 -19.56
N ALA A 524 -0.83 -33.01 -20.48
CA ALA A 524 -1.48 -31.71 -20.68
C ALA A 524 -2.27 -31.76 -22.00
N HIS A 525 -3.57 -31.54 -21.90
CA HIS A 525 -4.56 -31.65 -22.97
C HIS A 525 -4.90 -30.25 -23.48
N PHE A 526 -4.28 -29.82 -24.59
CA PHE A 526 -4.53 -28.54 -25.24
C PHE A 526 -5.66 -28.71 -26.25
N ILE A 527 -6.86 -28.32 -25.87
CA ILE A 527 -8.08 -28.50 -26.67
C ILE A 527 -8.42 -27.20 -27.38
N SER A 528 -8.55 -27.25 -28.70
CA SER A 528 -8.89 -26.07 -29.49
C SER A 528 -9.80 -26.36 -30.68
N VAL A 529 -10.54 -25.36 -31.13
CA VAL A 529 -11.39 -25.41 -32.30
C VAL A 529 -11.55 -24.02 -32.91
N PHE A 530 -11.51 -23.92 -34.24
CA PHE A 530 -11.78 -22.66 -34.92
C PHE A 530 -13.27 -22.28 -34.86
N ASP A 531 -13.55 -20.98 -34.72
CA ASP A 531 -14.90 -20.43 -34.56
C ASP A 531 -15.87 -20.83 -35.66
N ASN A 532 -15.38 -20.95 -36.89
CA ASN A 532 -16.16 -21.32 -38.06
C ASN A 532 -16.38 -22.83 -38.21
N GLN A 533 -15.77 -23.66 -37.36
CA GLN A 533 -15.97 -25.10 -37.32
C GLN A 533 -17.01 -25.53 -36.27
N VAL A 534 -17.43 -24.62 -35.40
CA VAL A 534 -18.43 -24.89 -34.36
C VAL A 534 -19.82 -24.83 -34.95
N THR A 535 -20.54 -25.94 -34.90
CA THR A 535 -21.90 -26.06 -35.41
C THR A 535 -22.94 -25.96 -34.29
N GLY A 536 -24.07 -25.31 -34.59
CA GLY A 536 -25.18 -25.16 -33.63
C GLY A 536 -24.84 -24.20 -32.46
N ASN A 537 -25.54 -24.38 -31.34
CA ASN A 537 -25.48 -23.47 -30.17
C ASN A 537 -25.20 -24.20 -28.85
N LYS A 538 -24.65 -25.40 -28.90
CA LYS A 538 -24.38 -26.20 -27.69
C LYS A 538 -23.13 -25.75 -26.94
N LEU A 539 -22.14 -25.20 -27.65
CA LEU A 539 -20.92 -24.67 -27.04
C LEU A 539 -21.20 -23.27 -26.47
N ASP A 540 -20.94 -23.07 -25.20
CA ASP A 540 -20.93 -21.73 -24.62
C ASP A 540 -19.68 -20.95 -25.10
N LYS A 541 -19.91 -20.01 -26.01
CA LYS A 541 -18.86 -19.17 -26.62
C LYS A 541 -18.53 -17.93 -25.79
N THR A 542 -19.05 -17.83 -24.57
CA THR A 542 -18.74 -16.70 -23.69
C THR A 542 -17.24 -16.66 -23.40
N GLU A 543 -16.60 -15.61 -23.86
CA GLU A 543 -15.17 -15.40 -23.67
C GLU A 543 -14.85 -15.11 -22.19
N VAL A 544 -13.80 -15.69 -21.69
CA VAL A 544 -13.29 -15.44 -20.35
C VAL A 544 -12.15 -14.41 -20.45
N PRO A 545 -12.32 -13.21 -19.85
CA PRO A 545 -11.27 -12.20 -19.92
C PRO A 545 -10.02 -12.65 -19.14
N ASN A 546 -8.85 -12.45 -19.75
CA ASN A 546 -7.59 -12.68 -19.06
C ASN A 546 -7.15 -11.43 -18.30
N ASN A 547 -7.33 -11.46 -17.00
CA ASN A 547 -6.87 -10.39 -16.10
C ASN A 547 -5.40 -10.53 -15.70
N ASN A 548 -4.75 -11.67 -16.03
CA ASN A 548 -3.37 -11.99 -15.64
C ASN A 548 -2.38 -11.88 -16.82
N THR A 549 -2.69 -11.04 -17.82
CA THR A 549 -1.71 -10.72 -18.87
C THR A 549 -0.52 -9.96 -18.30
N ALA A 550 0.64 -10.05 -18.94
CA ALA A 550 1.85 -9.34 -18.53
C ALA A 550 1.58 -7.82 -18.33
N GLU A 551 0.82 -7.21 -19.23
CA GLU A 551 0.42 -5.79 -19.12
C GLU A 551 -0.39 -5.52 -17.86
N ASN A 552 -1.41 -6.34 -17.58
CA ASN A 552 -2.25 -6.18 -16.40
C ASN A 552 -1.46 -6.44 -15.11
N ILE A 553 -0.55 -7.40 -15.11
CA ILE A 553 0.34 -7.66 -13.98
C ILE A 553 1.26 -6.47 -13.71
N VAL A 554 1.87 -5.89 -14.75
CA VAL A 554 2.70 -4.67 -14.62
C VAL A 554 1.88 -3.51 -14.08
N LYS A 555 0.66 -3.31 -14.59
CA LYS A 555 -0.25 -2.28 -14.10
C LYS A 555 -0.62 -2.49 -12.64
N ALA A 556 -0.94 -3.72 -12.26
CA ALA A 556 -1.27 -4.06 -10.87
C ALA A 556 -0.06 -3.86 -9.93
N TYR A 557 1.14 -4.24 -10.36
CA TYR A 557 2.38 -3.99 -9.62
C TYR A 557 2.62 -2.50 -9.39
N ASN A 558 2.52 -1.69 -10.44
CA ASN A 558 2.71 -0.25 -10.34
C ASN A 558 1.66 0.40 -9.42
N ALA A 559 0.40 -0.04 -9.53
CA ALA A 559 -0.67 0.43 -8.65
C ALA A 559 -0.41 0.05 -7.18
N ALA A 560 -0.01 -1.20 -6.92
CA ALA A 560 0.32 -1.67 -5.59
C ALA A 560 1.54 -0.95 -4.99
N ASN A 561 2.57 -0.69 -5.79
CA ASN A 561 3.75 0.09 -5.38
C ASN A 561 3.36 1.52 -4.99
N SER A 562 2.54 2.17 -5.81
CA SER A 562 2.05 3.52 -5.52
C SER A 562 1.19 3.55 -4.26
N ALA A 563 0.33 2.54 -4.06
CA ALA A 563 -0.50 2.42 -2.86
C ALA A 563 0.36 2.22 -1.60
N LEU A 564 1.41 1.41 -1.69
CA LEU A 564 2.36 1.21 -0.59
C LEU A 564 3.08 2.50 -0.20
N LEU A 565 3.61 3.23 -1.18
CA LEU A 565 4.28 4.52 -0.93
C LEU A 565 3.34 5.54 -0.27
N ASN A 566 2.09 5.59 -0.74
CA ASN A 566 1.08 6.46 -0.14
C ASN A 566 0.76 6.04 1.30
N ALA A 567 0.57 4.74 1.55
CA ALA A 567 0.29 4.21 2.89
C ALA A 567 1.46 4.48 3.86
N GLN A 568 2.71 4.33 3.41
CA GLN A 568 3.93 4.68 4.18
C GLN A 568 3.94 6.17 4.55
N THR A 569 3.60 7.02 3.59
CA THR A 569 3.55 8.47 3.79
C THR A 569 2.48 8.86 4.82
N GLU A 570 1.26 8.33 4.66
CA GLU A 570 0.16 8.62 5.58
C GLU A 570 0.40 8.05 6.98
N ASN A 571 0.94 6.84 7.07
CA ASN A 571 1.32 6.26 8.37
C ASN A 571 2.40 7.10 9.06
N SER A 572 3.44 7.50 8.34
CA SER A 572 4.50 8.36 8.87
C SER A 572 3.95 9.70 9.37
N LYS A 573 2.99 10.29 8.66
CA LYS A 573 2.28 11.50 9.07
C LYS A 573 1.47 11.27 10.34
N ALA A 574 0.67 10.21 10.39
CA ALA A 574 -0.15 9.88 11.54
C ALA A 574 0.68 9.59 12.80
N GLN A 575 1.83 8.92 12.67
CA GLN A 575 2.76 8.70 13.78
C GLN A 575 3.34 10.01 14.30
N ARG A 576 3.68 10.95 13.42
CA ARG A 576 4.12 12.30 13.83
C ARG A 576 3.01 13.07 14.55
N GLU A 577 1.77 13.01 14.04
CA GLU A 577 0.60 13.63 14.68
C GLU A 577 0.36 13.05 16.08
N LYS A 578 0.43 11.72 16.23
CA LYS A 578 0.35 11.02 17.53
C LYS A 578 1.44 11.49 18.49
N THR A 579 2.68 11.58 18.02
CA THR A 579 3.81 12.06 18.85
C THR A 579 3.58 13.51 19.29
N SER A 580 3.14 14.38 18.38
CA SER A 580 2.84 15.78 18.68
C SER A 580 1.70 15.92 19.69
N ALA A 581 0.64 15.14 19.53
CA ALA A 581 -0.49 15.11 20.46
C ALA A 581 -0.07 14.56 21.84
N SER A 582 0.81 13.56 21.89
CA SER A 582 1.38 13.03 23.13
C SER A 582 2.19 14.09 23.87
N ILE A 583 3.05 14.81 23.17
CA ILE A 583 3.83 15.90 23.76
C ILE A 583 2.92 17.01 24.28
N ALA A 584 1.91 17.41 23.52
CA ALA A 584 0.94 18.41 23.93
C ALA A 584 0.16 17.99 25.20
N ASN A 585 -0.26 16.71 25.27
CA ASN A 585 -0.95 16.18 26.44
C ASN A 585 -0.04 16.10 27.67
N ILE A 586 1.24 15.72 27.52
CA ILE A 586 2.22 15.71 28.61
C ILE A 586 2.44 17.14 29.12
N ARG A 587 2.60 18.12 28.22
CA ARG A 587 2.76 19.53 28.60
C ARG A 587 1.52 20.06 29.36
N ALA A 588 0.33 19.78 28.83
CA ALA A 588 -0.91 20.22 29.47
C ALA A 588 -1.06 19.64 30.88
N LYS A 589 -0.66 18.38 31.09
CA LYS A 589 -0.63 17.74 32.42
C LYS A 589 0.38 18.41 33.34
N GLY A 590 1.59 18.71 32.85
CA GLY A 590 2.60 19.41 33.64
C GLY A 590 2.24 20.88 33.94
N GLU A 591 1.40 21.55 33.14
CA GLU A 591 0.88 22.88 33.43
C GLU A 591 -0.29 22.87 34.41
N GLN A 592 -1.00 21.75 34.54
CA GLN A 592 -2.06 21.54 35.53
C GLN A 592 -1.51 21.29 36.95
N GLU A 593 -0.32 20.70 37.05
CA GLU A 593 0.40 20.43 38.30
C GLU A 593 1.03 21.70 38.86
#